data_1282c852fc3eb7d53fc11e95272aa427
#
_entry.id   1282c852fc3eb7d53fc11e95272aa427
#
_cell.length_a   1.000
_cell.length_b   1.000
_cell.length_c   1.000
_cell.angle_alpha   90.00
_cell.angle_beta   90.00
_cell.angle_gamma   90.00
#
_symmetry.space_group_name_H-M   'P 1'
#
loop_
_entity.id
_entity.type
_entity.pdbx_description
1 polymer ?
#
loop_
_entity_poly.entity_id
_entity_poly.type
_entity_poly.pdbx_seq_one_letter_code
_entity_poly.pdbx_strand_id
1 'polypeptide(L)'
;LVTGAGKGLGKACSIALAEAGAKVIILSRTKSDLDKVSKIIRKTKGSSKSFVCDVTQFEEFKRILQKIKRLDILVNNAGNNRPEHFTKVKRENMEYLTNLNMKAAFNVAQLCSQKMIKAKNRKKIGGSIIHMSSQLGKVGCEGRNVYNMNKFGVEGLARGMAVELAEYNIRVNTVCPTFVETPMVKQFFKNKKFKNKMLRNIPLGRVAQERDVATAVAFLAADSSEMITGTSLVVDGGWTAQ
;
A
#
# COMPACT_ATOMS: atom_id res chain seq x y z
N LEU A 1 -2.81 1.18 -10.86
CA LEU A 1 -3.19 2.29 -10.00
C LEU A 1 -2.44 2.21 -8.68
N VAL A 2 -1.85 3.32 -8.23
CA VAL A 2 -1.19 3.42 -6.91
C VAL A 2 -1.84 4.55 -6.12
N THR A 3 -2.40 4.23 -4.94
CA THR A 3 -2.95 5.24 -4.02
C THR A 3 -1.87 5.77 -3.06
N GLY A 4 -1.95 7.04 -2.64
CA GLY A 4 -0.91 7.65 -1.83
C GLY A 4 0.44 7.80 -2.56
N ALA A 5 0.42 7.93 -3.89
CA ALA A 5 1.60 7.86 -4.76
C ALA A 5 2.52 9.09 -4.71
N GLY A 6 2.16 10.15 -3.99
CA GLY A 6 2.92 11.41 -4.02
C GLY A 6 4.25 11.38 -3.26
N LYS A 7 4.40 10.53 -2.24
CA LYS A 7 5.57 10.46 -1.34
C LYS A 7 5.82 9.03 -0.85
N GLY A 8 6.99 8.81 -0.25
CA GLY A 8 7.32 7.58 0.47
C GLY A 8 7.11 6.33 -0.38
N LEU A 9 6.54 5.30 0.23
CA LEU A 9 6.34 3.99 -0.41
C LEU A 9 5.50 4.07 -1.69
N GLY A 10 4.41 4.85 -1.70
CA GLY A 10 3.57 4.98 -2.88
C GLY A 10 4.32 5.59 -4.07
N LYS A 11 5.19 6.58 -3.84
CA LYS A 11 6.10 7.11 -4.87
C LYS A 11 7.06 6.02 -5.36
N ALA A 12 7.73 5.32 -4.44
CA ALA A 12 8.71 4.29 -4.81
C ALA A 12 8.08 3.13 -5.59
N CYS A 13 6.91 2.64 -5.15
CA CYS A 13 6.14 1.63 -5.86
C CYS A 13 5.73 2.09 -7.27
N SER A 14 5.32 3.38 -7.40
CA SER A 14 4.95 3.93 -8.72
C SER A 14 6.13 3.96 -9.68
N ILE A 15 7.32 4.31 -9.20
CA ILE A 15 8.54 4.34 -10.01
C ILE A 15 8.94 2.91 -10.40
N ALA A 16 9.01 1.97 -9.44
CA ALA A 16 9.39 0.58 -9.71
C ALA A 16 8.44 -0.10 -10.70
N LEU A 17 7.13 0.12 -10.59
CA LEU A 17 6.16 -0.40 -11.55
C LEU A 17 6.34 0.20 -12.95
N ALA A 18 6.67 1.50 -13.04
CA ALA A 18 6.95 2.13 -14.32
C ALA A 18 8.24 1.61 -14.97
N GLU A 19 9.29 1.37 -14.17
CA GLU A 19 10.54 0.75 -14.60
C GLU A 19 10.33 -0.70 -15.08
N ALA A 20 9.37 -1.41 -14.46
CA ALA A 20 8.91 -2.73 -14.92
C ALA A 20 7.97 -2.68 -16.15
N GLY A 21 7.79 -1.52 -16.79
CA GLY A 21 7.00 -1.37 -18.02
C GLY A 21 5.51 -1.08 -17.83
N ALA A 22 5.01 -0.92 -16.61
CA ALA A 22 3.61 -0.59 -16.39
C ALA A 22 3.28 0.86 -16.78
N LYS A 23 2.09 1.08 -17.36
CA LYS A 23 1.48 2.42 -17.47
C LYS A 23 0.84 2.78 -16.12
N VAL A 24 1.50 3.63 -15.34
CA VAL A 24 1.12 3.85 -13.94
C VAL A 24 0.10 4.98 -13.79
N ILE A 25 -0.97 4.70 -13.08
CA ILE A 25 -1.92 5.73 -12.63
C ILE A 25 -1.57 6.07 -11.19
N ILE A 26 -1.17 7.31 -10.94
CA ILE A 26 -0.75 7.79 -9.64
C ILE A 26 -1.79 8.71 -9.02
N LEU A 27 -2.13 8.47 -7.76
CA LEU A 27 -3.20 9.16 -7.06
C LEU A 27 -2.76 9.62 -5.67
N SER A 28 -2.93 10.90 -5.39
CA SER A 28 -2.74 11.50 -4.06
C SER A 28 -3.47 12.84 -3.93
N ARG A 29 -3.48 13.40 -2.73
CA ARG A 29 -4.15 14.69 -2.44
C ARG A 29 -3.39 15.93 -2.94
N THR A 30 -2.10 15.81 -3.21
CA THR A 30 -1.23 16.97 -3.50
C THR A 30 -0.75 16.92 -4.95
N LYS A 31 -1.20 17.85 -5.77
CA LYS A 31 -0.85 17.94 -7.20
C LYS A 31 0.66 18.07 -7.41
N SER A 32 1.33 18.97 -6.68
CA SER A 32 2.78 19.20 -6.84
C SER A 32 3.64 17.97 -6.53
N ASP A 33 3.21 17.11 -5.61
CA ASP A 33 3.89 15.84 -5.33
C ASP A 33 3.71 14.84 -6.49
N LEU A 34 2.51 14.75 -7.06
CA LEU A 34 2.23 13.92 -8.23
C LEU A 34 3.03 14.40 -9.47
N ASP A 35 3.13 15.70 -9.68
CA ASP A 35 3.90 16.28 -10.79
C ASP A 35 5.39 15.89 -10.68
N LYS A 36 5.96 15.93 -9.45
CA LYS A 36 7.34 15.47 -9.20
C LYS A 36 7.52 13.99 -9.53
N VAL A 37 6.59 13.13 -9.09
CA VAL A 37 6.64 11.68 -9.36
C VAL A 37 6.50 11.40 -10.86
N SER A 38 5.54 12.05 -11.54
CA SER A 38 5.37 11.94 -12.99
C SER A 38 6.64 12.35 -13.76
N LYS A 39 7.34 13.40 -13.28
CA LYS A 39 8.61 13.84 -13.88
C LYS A 39 9.71 12.80 -13.73
N ILE A 40 9.79 12.13 -12.57
CA ILE A 40 10.76 11.04 -12.35
C ILE A 40 10.44 9.86 -13.27
N ILE A 41 9.18 9.40 -13.31
CA ILE A 41 8.76 8.29 -14.17
C ILE A 41 9.07 8.56 -15.65
N ARG A 42 8.85 9.79 -16.13
CA ARG A 42 9.21 10.16 -17.51
C ARG A 42 10.70 10.09 -17.79
N LYS A 43 11.56 10.43 -16.81
CA LYS A 43 13.02 10.33 -16.97
C LYS A 43 13.49 8.88 -17.16
N THR A 44 12.78 7.90 -16.62
CA THR A 44 13.05 6.47 -16.82
C THR A 44 12.33 5.89 -18.05
N LYS A 45 11.86 6.76 -18.97
CA LYS A 45 11.08 6.40 -20.16
C LYS A 45 9.73 5.72 -19.85
N GLY A 46 9.28 5.76 -18.60
CA GLY A 46 7.99 5.23 -18.15
C GLY A 46 6.82 6.16 -18.48
N SER A 47 5.60 5.65 -18.34
CA SER A 47 4.36 6.39 -18.56
C SER A 47 3.54 6.49 -17.29
N SER A 48 3.06 7.70 -16.98
CA SER A 48 2.14 7.91 -15.86
C SER A 48 1.01 8.88 -16.18
N LYS A 49 -0.15 8.66 -15.55
CA LYS A 49 -1.28 9.59 -15.50
C LYS A 49 -1.61 9.90 -14.04
N SER A 50 -1.71 11.17 -13.69
CA SER A 50 -1.96 11.61 -12.31
C SER A 50 -3.40 12.07 -12.10
N PHE A 51 -3.95 11.79 -10.91
CA PHE A 51 -5.22 12.33 -10.44
C PHE A 51 -5.07 12.81 -9.00
N VAL A 52 -5.53 14.03 -8.74
CA VAL A 52 -5.66 14.54 -7.37
C VAL A 52 -6.94 13.95 -6.78
N CYS A 53 -6.83 13.31 -5.63
CA CYS A 53 -7.98 12.71 -4.94
C CYS A 53 -7.64 12.37 -3.48
N ASP A 54 -8.57 12.60 -2.59
CA ASP A 54 -8.58 11.96 -1.27
C ASP A 54 -9.35 10.65 -1.36
N VAL A 55 -8.68 9.52 -1.10
CA VAL A 55 -9.30 8.17 -1.18
C VAL A 55 -10.40 7.95 -0.16
N THR A 56 -10.53 8.80 0.85
CA THR A 56 -11.64 8.77 1.82
C THR A 56 -12.94 9.35 1.23
N GLN A 57 -12.84 10.07 0.11
CA GLN A 57 -13.97 10.64 -0.61
C GLN A 57 -14.48 9.64 -1.67
N PHE A 58 -15.39 8.76 -1.26
CA PHE A 58 -15.87 7.63 -2.06
C PHE A 58 -16.34 8.03 -3.47
N GLU A 59 -17.22 9.03 -3.57
CA GLU A 59 -17.80 9.45 -4.87
C GLU A 59 -16.76 10.14 -5.77
N GLU A 60 -15.78 10.85 -5.18
CA GLU A 60 -14.68 11.42 -5.94
C GLU A 60 -13.81 10.33 -6.56
N PHE A 61 -13.40 9.34 -5.76
CA PHE A 61 -12.63 8.22 -6.24
C PHE A 61 -13.38 7.42 -7.32
N LYS A 62 -14.66 7.16 -7.12
CA LYS A 62 -15.53 6.46 -8.09
C LYS A 62 -15.58 7.19 -9.44
N ARG A 63 -15.75 8.54 -9.43
CA ARG A 63 -15.71 9.36 -10.65
C ARG A 63 -14.36 9.31 -11.37
N ILE A 64 -13.25 9.29 -10.62
CA ILE A 64 -11.92 9.14 -11.20
C ILE A 64 -11.74 7.77 -11.82
N LEU A 65 -12.20 6.71 -11.15
CA LEU A 65 -12.09 5.35 -11.64
C LEU A 65 -12.84 5.13 -12.96
N GLN A 66 -13.96 5.84 -13.19
CA GLN A 66 -14.68 5.83 -14.46
C GLN A 66 -13.84 6.35 -15.65
N LYS A 67 -12.92 7.31 -15.40
CA LYS A 67 -12.01 7.88 -16.42
C LYS A 67 -10.85 6.97 -16.78
N ILE A 68 -10.69 5.86 -16.07
CA ILE A 68 -9.64 4.85 -16.30
C ILE A 68 -10.21 3.78 -17.21
N LYS A 69 -9.67 3.62 -18.41
CA LYS A 69 -10.17 2.64 -19.40
C LYS A 69 -9.94 1.19 -18.96
N ARG A 70 -8.75 0.87 -18.47
CA ARG A 70 -8.33 -0.48 -18.06
C ARG A 70 -7.56 -0.42 -16.75
N LEU A 71 -7.77 -1.41 -15.90
CA LEU A 71 -7.06 -1.59 -14.64
C LEU A 71 -6.67 -3.05 -14.47
N ASP A 72 -5.37 -3.32 -14.32
CA ASP A 72 -4.81 -4.65 -14.14
C ASP A 72 -4.15 -4.82 -12.77
N ILE A 73 -3.58 -3.74 -12.23
CA ILE A 73 -2.85 -3.75 -10.96
C ILE A 73 -3.36 -2.64 -10.06
N LEU A 74 -3.66 -2.97 -8.79
CA LEU A 74 -3.92 -2.01 -7.73
C LEU A 74 -2.84 -2.14 -6.65
N VAL A 75 -2.13 -1.05 -6.35
CA VAL A 75 -1.35 -0.90 -5.12
C VAL A 75 -2.13 0.01 -4.17
N ASN A 76 -2.80 -0.60 -3.21
CA ASN A 76 -3.63 0.09 -2.22
C ASN A 76 -2.77 0.50 -1.03
N ASN A 77 -2.09 1.65 -1.17
CA ASN A 77 -1.02 2.08 -0.27
C ASN A 77 -1.40 3.28 0.61
N ALA A 78 -2.39 4.08 0.26
CA ALA A 78 -2.76 5.26 1.04
C ALA A 78 -3.03 4.89 2.51
N GLY A 79 -2.35 5.57 3.42
CA GLY A 79 -2.47 5.31 4.85
C GLY A 79 -1.68 6.29 5.70
N ASN A 80 -1.94 6.28 7.00
CA ASN A 80 -1.26 7.12 7.97
C ASN A 80 -1.17 6.42 9.34
N ASN A 81 -0.37 7.00 10.24
CA ASN A 81 -0.22 6.54 11.61
C ASN A 81 -0.13 7.73 12.57
N ARG A 82 -0.88 7.66 13.67
CA ARG A 82 -0.86 8.63 14.78
C ARG A 82 -0.63 7.84 16.07
N PRO A 83 0.61 7.81 16.58
CA PRO A 83 0.94 7.04 17.79
C PRO A 83 0.31 7.66 19.02
N GLU A 84 -0.42 6.84 19.80
CA GLU A 84 -0.97 7.21 21.10
C GLU A 84 -0.97 5.98 22.01
N HIS A 85 -0.74 6.19 23.31
CA HIS A 85 -0.91 5.13 24.32
C HIS A 85 -2.38 4.70 24.37
N PHE A 86 -2.65 3.39 24.50
CA PHE A 86 -4.01 2.83 24.41
C PHE A 86 -5.06 3.58 25.24
N THR A 87 -4.75 3.83 26.51
CA THR A 87 -5.68 4.51 27.43
C THR A 87 -5.88 6.00 27.14
N LYS A 88 -5.10 6.58 26.20
CA LYS A 88 -5.12 8.00 25.85
C LYS A 88 -5.47 8.23 24.37
N VAL A 89 -5.86 7.18 23.65
CA VAL A 89 -6.27 7.29 22.25
C VAL A 89 -7.48 8.23 22.15
N LYS A 90 -7.32 9.31 21.41
CA LYS A 90 -8.40 10.24 21.10
C LYS A 90 -9.37 9.62 20.11
N ARG A 91 -10.68 9.79 20.35
CA ARG A 91 -11.73 9.25 19.47
C ARG A 91 -11.56 9.73 18.03
N GLU A 92 -11.27 11.00 17.83
CA GLU A 92 -11.01 11.61 16.50
C GLU A 92 -9.86 10.94 15.74
N ASN A 93 -8.78 10.54 16.47
CA ASN A 93 -7.64 9.86 15.86
C ASN A 93 -7.98 8.42 15.50
N MET A 94 -8.75 7.73 16.32
CA MET A 94 -9.25 6.39 16.02
C MET A 94 -10.14 6.42 14.77
N GLU A 95 -11.09 7.33 14.71
CA GLU A 95 -12.01 7.48 13.57
C GLU A 95 -11.25 7.84 12.28
N TYR A 96 -10.36 8.83 12.35
CA TYR A 96 -9.52 9.25 11.22
C TYR A 96 -8.69 8.09 10.66
N LEU A 97 -7.96 7.37 11.54
CA LEU A 97 -7.10 6.27 11.12
C LEU A 97 -7.92 5.10 10.56
N THR A 98 -9.04 4.75 11.17
CA THR A 98 -9.91 3.68 10.70
C THR A 98 -10.57 4.04 9.37
N ASN A 99 -11.01 5.29 9.22
CA ASN A 99 -11.55 5.76 7.96
C ASN A 99 -10.53 5.68 6.81
N LEU A 100 -9.28 6.12 7.06
CA LEU A 100 -8.26 6.12 6.02
C LEU A 100 -7.65 4.73 5.76
N ASN A 101 -7.20 4.03 6.84
CA ASN A 101 -6.40 2.81 6.69
C ASN A 101 -7.24 1.56 6.42
N MET A 102 -8.53 1.57 6.79
CA MET A 102 -9.39 0.39 6.66
C MET A 102 -10.59 0.65 5.76
N LYS A 103 -11.46 1.62 6.09
CA LYS A 103 -12.68 1.89 5.32
C LYS A 103 -12.39 2.36 3.89
N ALA A 104 -11.47 3.33 3.73
CA ALA A 104 -11.07 3.78 2.40
C ALA A 104 -10.32 2.68 1.63
N ALA A 105 -9.46 1.89 2.31
CA ALA A 105 -8.78 0.77 1.68
C ALA A 105 -9.77 -0.29 1.15
N PHE A 106 -10.83 -0.60 1.91
CA PHE A 106 -11.91 -1.48 1.47
C PHE A 106 -12.63 -0.90 0.24
N ASN A 107 -13.09 0.35 0.31
CA ASN A 107 -13.83 0.99 -0.77
C ASN A 107 -13.03 1.07 -2.08
N VAL A 108 -11.75 1.43 -1.99
CA VAL A 108 -10.82 1.47 -3.13
C VAL A 108 -10.69 0.07 -3.75
N ALA A 109 -10.46 -0.94 -2.91
CA ALA A 109 -10.31 -2.32 -3.36
C ALA A 109 -11.58 -2.82 -4.05
N GLN A 110 -12.75 -2.61 -3.44
CA GLN A 110 -14.04 -3.03 -3.99
C GLN A 110 -14.32 -2.41 -5.36
N LEU A 111 -14.20 -1.08 -5.48
CA LEU A 111 -14.44 -0.38 -6.74
C LEU A 111 -13.43 -0.81 -7.83
N CYS A 112 -12.16 -0.99 -7.45
CA CYS A 112 -11.13 -1.46 -8.37
C CYS A 112 -11.39 -2.91 -8.83
N SER A 113 -11.78 -3.80 -7.92
CA SER A 113 -12.14 -5.19 -8.24
C SER A 113 -13.32 -5.25 -9.22
N GLN A 114 -14.39 -4.49 -8.95
CA GLN A 114 -15.54 -4.38 -9.86
C GLN A 114 -15.14 -3.91 -11.27
N LYS A 115 -14.17 -2.98 -11.35
CA LYS A 115 -13.65 -2.52 -12.64
C LYS A 115 -12.77 -3.57 -13.30
N MET A 116 -11.93 -4.28 -12.55
CA MET A 116 -11.07 -5.35 -13.07
C MET A 116 -11.91 -6.50 -13.64
N ILE A 117 -12.93 -6.96 -12.91
CA ILE A 117 -13.83 -8.05 -13.32
C ILE A 117 -14.51 -7.75 -14.67
N LYS A 118 -14.94 -6.50 -14.89
CA LYS A 118 -15.60 -6.07 -16.13
C LYS A 118 -14.67 -5.96 -17.34
N ALA A 119 -13.36 -6.11 -17.18
CA ALA A 119 -12.43 -6.00 -18.30
C ALA A 119 -12.54 -7.23 -19.23
N LYS A 120 -12.57 -6.96 -20.56
CA LYS A 120 -12.61 -8.02 -21.57
C LYS A 120 -11.42 -8.99 -21.36
N ASN A 121 -11.70 -10.28 -21.44
CA ASN A 121 -10.72 -11.36 -21.29
C ASN A 121 -10.03 -11.38 -19.89
N ARG A 122 -10.69 -10.89 -18.81
CA ARG A 122 -10.09 -10.84 -17.47
C ARG A 122 -9.55 -12.19 -17.00
N LYS A 123 -10.32 -13.28 -17.14
CA LYS A 123 -9.88 -14.62 -16.73
C LYS A 123 -8.60 -15.09 -17.44
N LYS A 124 -8.36 -14.65 -18.66
CA LYS A 124 -7.13 -14.98 -19.41
C LYS A 124 -5.97 -14.09 -19.03
N ILE A 125 -6.21 -12.78 -18.81
CA ILE A 125 -5.16 -11.78 -18.57
C ILE A 125 -4.74 -11.76 -17.10
N GLY A 126 -5.70 -12.04 -16.19
CA GLY A 126 -5.46 -11.93 -14.76
C GLY A 126 -5.42 -10.49 -14.24
N GLY A 127 -5.20 -10.35 -12.94
CA GLY A 127 -5.02 -9.07 -12.25
C GLY A 127 -4.30 -9.24 -10.92
N SER A 128 -3.76 -8.15 -10.37
CA SER A 128 -3.09 -8.18 -9.07
C SER A 128 -3.52 -7.01 -8.19
N ILE A 129 -3.95 -7.31 -6.97
CA ILE A 129 -4.27 -6.33 -5.92
C ILE A 129 -3.26 -6.52 -4.80
N ILE A 130 -2.56 -5.45 -4.45
CA ILE A 130 -1.52 -5.46 -3.43
C ILE A 130 -1.89 -4.41 -2.38
N HIS A 131 -2.23 -4.87 -1.17
CA HIS A 131 -2.47 -3.98 -0.05
C HIS A 131 -1.16 -3.69 0.67
N MET A 132 -0.87 -2.41 0.92
CA MET A 132 0.22 -2.02 1.80
C MET A 132 -0.22 -2.20 3.24
N SER A 133 0.16 -3.33 3.82
CA SER A 133 -0.04 -3.65 5.23
C SER A 133 1.14 -3.14 6.08
N SER A 134 1.57 -3.88 7.04
CA SER A 134 2.70 -3.61 7.93
C SER A 134 3.07 -4.89 8.66
N GLN A 135 4.31 -5.02 9.15
CA GLN A 135 4.64 -5.99 10.19
C GLN A 135 3.66 -5.90 11.38
N LEU A 136 3.12 -4.70 11.63
CA LEU A 136 2.11 -4.46 12.68
C LEU A 136 0.70 -4.99 12.31
N GLY A 137 0.55 -5.67 11.20
CA GLY A 137 -0.55 -6.57 10.88
C GLY A 137 -0.27 -8.02 11.28
N LYS A 138 0.88 -8.30 11.92
CA LYS A 138 1.32 -9.62 12.40
C LYS A 138 1.63 -9.61 13.89
N VAL A 139 2.19 -8.52 14.42
CA VAL A 139 2.62 -8.37 15.81
C VAL A 139 2.14 -7.05 16.40
N GLY A 140 2.06 -6.98 17.73
CA GLY A 140 1.74 -5.76 18.45
C GLY A 140 2.92 -4.79 18.55
N CYS A 141 2.61 -3.50 18.75
CA CYS A 141 3.60 -2.49 19.09
C CYS A 141 2.98 -1.43 19.99
N GLU A 142 3.72 -1.05 21.03
CA GLU A 142 3.35 0.00 21.96
C GLU A 142 2.98 1.31 21.25
N GLY A 143 1.88 1.94 21.65
CA GLY A 143 1.40 3.19 21.09
C GLY A 143 0.86 3.09 19.66
N ARG A 144 0.55 1.88 19.15
CA ARG A 144 0.10 1.64 17.78
C ARG A 144 -1.24 0.91 17.69
N ASN A 145 -2.01 0.86 18.75
CA ASN A 145 -3.19 0.00 18.87
C ASN A 145 -4.20 0.17 17.72
N VAL A 146 -4.58 1.41 17.39
CA VAL A 146 -5.50 1.68 16.27
C VAL A 146 -4.88 1.28 14.92
N TYR A 147 -3.59 1.56 14.75
CA TYR A 147 -2.88 1.16 13.53
C TYR A 147 -2.75 -0.36 13.41
N ASN A 148 -2.43 -1.06 14.51
CA ASN A 148 -2.42 -2.52 14.57
C ASN A 148 -3.79 -3.08 14.15
N MET A 149 -4.88 -2.65 14.82
CA MET A 149 -6.24 -3.06 14.50
C MET A 149 -6.55 -2.92 13.02
N ASN A 150 -6.23 -1.76 12.43
CA ASN A 150 -6.48 -1.52 11.02
C ASN A 150 -5.63 -2.41 10.10
N LYS A 151 -4.36 -2.67 10.44
CA LYS A 151 -3.47 -3.49 9.61
C LYS A 151 -3.83 -4.98 9.71
N PHE A 152 -4.21 -5.49 10.87
CA PHE A 152 -4.81 -6.82 10.99
C PHE A 152 -6.10 -6.94 10.18
N GLY A 153 -6.95 -5.90 10.18
CA GLY A 153 -8.16 -5.86 9.34
C GLY A 153 -7.86 -5.94 7.85
N VAL A 154 -6.81 -5.23 7.38
CA VAL A 154 -6.35 -5.31 5.97
C VAL A 154 -5.82 -6.71 5.61
N GLU A 155 -5.15 -7.39 6.54
CA GLU A 155 -4.72 -8.78 6.35
C GLU A 155 -5.91 -9.74 6.18
N GLY A 156 -6.96 -9.57 7.02
CA GLY A 156 -8.20 -10.34 6.89
C GLY A 156 -8.93 -10.05 5.58
N LEU A 157 -9.05 -8.77 5.23
CA LEU A 157 -9.65 -8.33 3.96
C LEU A 157 -8.95 -8.96 2.74
N ALA A 158 -7.63 -8.95 2.71
CA ALA A 158 -6.85 -9.49 1.60
C ALA A 158 -7.10 -11.00 1.41
N ARG A 159 -7.22 -11.76 2.50
CA ARG A 159 -7.51 -13.20 2.44
C ARG A 159 -8.92 -13.48 1.91
N GLY A 160 -9.94 -12.79 2.42
CA GLY A 160 -11.31 -12.92 1.92
C GLY A 160 -11.40 -12.59 0.43
N MET A 161 -10.82 -11.45 0.02
CA MET A 161 -10.78 -11.05 -1.38
C MET A 161 -10.02 -12.05 -2.27
N ALA A 162 -8.94 -12.66 -1.78
CA ALA A 162 -8.17 -13.65 -2.55
C ALA A 162 -9.01 -14.88 -2.91
N VAL A 163 -9.85 -15.35 -1.99
CA VAL A 163 -10.76 -16.46 -2.24
C VAL A 163 -11.85 -16.08 -3.25
N GLU A 164 -12.52 -14.94 -3.05
CA GLU A 164 -13.63 -14.53 -3.89
C GLU A 164 -13.20 -14.12 -5.32
N LEU A 165 -12.02 -13.52 -5.46
CA LEU A 165 -11.56 -12.99 -6.75
C LEU A 165 -10.75 -13.99 -7.59
N ALA A 166 -10.45 -15.17 -7.04
CA ALA A 166 -9.72 -16.22 -7.74
C ALA A 166 -10.44 -16.69 -9.02
N GLU A 167 -11.76 -16.77 -8.98
CA GLU A 167 -12.57 -17.14 -10.16
C GLU A 167 -12.39 -16.20 -11.36
N TYR A 168 -11.96 -14.95 -11.11
CA TYR A 168 -11.65 -13.96 -12.14
C TYR A 168 -10.16 -13.87 -12.48
N ASN A 169 -9.34 -14.78 -11.95
CA ASN A 169 -7.88 -14.75 -12.08
C ASN A 169 -7.30 -13.42 -11.54
N ILE A 170 -7.83 -12.92 -10.42
CA ILE A 170 -7.32 -11.73 -9.73
C ILE A 170 -6.68 -12.18 -8.43
N ARG A 171 -5.37 -11.98 -8.31
CA ARG A 171 -4.60 -12.29 -7.10
C ARG A 171 -4.69 -11.13 -6.12
N VAL A 172 -4.77 -11.45 -4.83
CA VAL A 172 -4.79 -10.43 -3.77
C VAL A 172 -3.78 -10.81 -2.70
N ASN A 173 -2.83 -9.92 -2.45
CA ASN A 173 -1.76 -10.14 -1.47
C ASN A 173 -1.52 -8.89 -0.63
N THR A 174 -0.78 -9.03 0.47
CA THR A 174 -0.29 -7.89 1.23
C THR A 174 1.23 -7.83 1.19
N VAL A 175 1.78 -6.62 1.29
CA VAL A 175 3.19 -6.39 1.62
C VAL A 175 3.25 -5.81 3.02
N CYS A 176 4.09 -6.39 3.88
CA CYS A 176 4.18 -6.07 5.31
C CYS A 176 5.56 -5.49 5.66
N PRO A 177 5.80 -4.18 5.40
CA PRO A 177 7.07 -3.58 5.74
C PRO A 177 7.23 -3.36 7.25
N THR A 178 8.48 -3.34 7.70
CA THR A 178 8.90 -2.72 8.96
C THR A 178 9.04 -1.20 8.82
N PHE A 179 9.80 -0.56 9.68
CA PHE A 179 10.17 0.84 9.54
C PHE A 179 10.99 1.06 8.26
N VAL A 180 10.45 1.89 7.36
CA VAL A 180 11.09 2.24 6.08
C VAL A 180 11.56 3.67 6.13
N GLU A 181 12.72 3.97 5.58
CA GLU A 181 13.31 5.31 5.56
C GLU A 181 12.52 6.30 4.71
N THR A 182 11.33 6.63 5.18
CA THR A 182 10.39 7.60 4.58
C THR A 182 10.41 8.93 5.35
N PRO A 183 9.90 10.02 4.78
CA PRO A 183 9.74 11.29 5.51
C PRO A 183 8.99 11.14 6.84
N MET A 184 8.00 10.24 6.91
CA MET A 184 7.25 9.95 8.14
C MET A 184 8.13 9.31 9.21
N VAL A 185 8.91 8.28 8.87
CA VAL A 185 9.76 7.55 9.82
C VAL A 185 10.94 8.40 10.28
N LYS A 186 11.49 9.24 9.40
CA LYS A 186 12.55 10.21 9.77
C LYS A 186 12.12 11.12 10.92
N GLN A 187 10.85 11.52 10.99
CA GLN A 187 10.34 12.32 12.12
C GLN A 187 10.34 11.53 13.43
N PHE A 188 9.91 10.26 13.42
CA PHE A 188 9.93 9.40 14.62
C PHE A 188 11.35 9.12 15.09
N PHE A 189 12.30 8.94 14.17
CA PHE A 189 13.70 8.60 14.46
C PHE A 189 14.56 9.79 14.90
N LYS A 190 14.02 10.99 14.98
CA LYS A 190 14.64 12.10 15.73
C LYS A 190 14.83 11.73 17.20
N ASN A 191 13.95 10.91 17.76
CA ASN A 191 14.14 10.30 19.08
C ASN A 191 15.11 9.10 18.96
N LYS A 192 16.38 9.33 19.32
CA LYS A 192 17.45 8.32 19.26
C LYS A 192 17.13 7.07 20.11
N LYS A 193 16.53 7.24 21.30
CA LYS A 193 16.15 6.11 22.18
C LYS A 193 15.11 5.21 21.50
N PHE A 194 14.10 5.83 20.89
CA PHE A 194 13.09 5.10 20.11
C PHE A 194 13.71 4.40 18.89
N LYS A 195 14.57 5.11 18.12
CA LYS A 195 15.27 4.51 16.97
C LYS A 195 16.05 3.28 17.37
N ASN A 196 16.86 3.36 18.44
CA ASN A 196 17.68 2.24 18.91
C ASN A 196 16.82 1.06 19.40
N LYS A 197 15.69 1.35 20.11
CA LYS A 197 14.73 0.31 20.52
C LYS A 197 14.15 -0.42 19.28
N MET A 198 13.81 0.30 18.23
CA MET A 198 13.26 -0.31 17.01
C MET A 198 14.30 -1.10 16.23
N LEU A 199 15.51 -0.60 16.10
CA LEU A 199 16.60 -1.31 15.40
C LEU A 199 16.98 -2.64 16.06
N ARG A 200 16.90 -2.74 17.41
CA ARG A 200 17.16 -4.01 18.12
C ARG A 200 16.20 -5.13 17.74
N ASN A 201 14.99 -4.77 17.31
CA ASN A 201 13.98 -5.73 16.87
C ASN A 201 14.10 -6.11 15.38
N ILE A 202 15.07 -5.57 14.66
CA ILE A 202 15.31 -5.89 13.25
C ILE A 202 16.60 -6.70 13.15
N PRO A 203 16.57 -8.03 13.04
CA PRO A 203 17.79 -8.87 12.97
C PRO A 203 18.80 -8.43 11.91
N LEU A 204 18.34 -7.94 10.74
CA LEU A 204 19.25 -7.39 9.72
C LEU A 204 19.92 -6.05 10.11
N GLY A 205 19.67 -5.50 11.30
CA GLY A 205 20.35 -4.35 11.88
C GLY A 205 20.11 -2.99 11.20
N ARG A 206 19.23 -2.92 10.23
CA ARG A 206 18.89 -1.68 9.51
C ARG A 206 17.38 -1.52 9.27
N VAL A 207 16.94 -0.29 9.14
CA VAL A 207 15.60 -0.01 8.59
C VAL A 207 15.55 -0.34 7.11
N ALA A 208 14.37 -0.68 6.61
CA ALA A 208 14.16 -0.89 5.19
C ALA A 208 14.30 0.44 4.41
N GLN A 209 14.77 0.35 3.19
CA GLN A 209 14.70 1.44 2.22
C GLN A 209 13.38 1.35 1.42
N GLU A 210 12.94 2.47 0.84
CA GLU A 210 11.75 2.48 -0.01
C GLU A 210 11.84 1.44 -1.14
N ARG A 211 13.05 1.19 -1.67
CA ARG A 211 13.32 0.21 -2.72
C ARG A 211 13.07 -1.23 -2.26
N ASP A 212 13.44 -1.60 -1.03
CA ASP A 212 13.23 -2.96 -0.52
C ASP A 212 11.73 -3.35 -0.62
N VAL A 213 10.85 -2.40 -0.30
CA VAL A 213 9.39 -2.60 -0.37
C VAL A 213 8.86 -2.50 -1.80
N ALA A 214 9.36 -1.56 -2.59
CA ALA A 214 8.89 -1.35 -3.96
C ALA A 214 9.20 -2.56 -4.87
N THR A 215 10.33 -3.23 -4.66
CA THR A 215 10.71 -4.47 -5.35
C THR A 215 9.75 -5.62 -5.03
N ALA A 216 9.36 -5.77 -3.75
CA ALA A 216 8.37 -6.76 -3.33
C ALA A 216 6.99 -6.50 -3.98
N VAL A 217 6.58 -5.23 -4.07
CA VAL A 217 5.34 -4.84 -4.77
C VAL A 217 5.44 -5.15 -6.27
N ALA A 218 6.56 -4.84 -6.93
CA ALA A 218 6.76 -5.15 -8.34
C ALA A 218 6.72 -6.65 -8.62
N PHE A 219 7.32 -7.47 -7.75
CA PHE A 219 7.25 -8.93 -7.81
C PHE A 219 5.80 -9.43 -7.73
N LEU A 220 5.03 -8.98 -6.73
CA LEU A 220 3.62 -9.39 -6.59
C LEU A 220 2.72 -8.85 -7.71
N ALA A 221 3.12 -7.79 -8.40
CA ALA A 221 2.40 -7.25 -9.54
C ALA A 221 2.66 -8.02 -10.85
N ALA A 222 3.78 -8.72 -10.94
CA ALA A 222 4.23 -9.41 -12.15
C ALA A 222 3.64 -10.83 -12.28
N ASP A 223 3.69 -11.38 -13.49
CA ASP A 223 3.24 -12.74 -13.79
C ASP A 223 4.14 -13.80 -13.12
N SER A 224 5.38 -13.46 -12.75
CA SER A 224 6.27 -14.32 -11.96
C SER A 224 5.70 -14.73 -10.59
N SER A 225 4.62 -14.11 -10.15
CA SER A 225 3.90 -14.44 -8.92
C SER A 225 2.48 -14.97 -9.16
N GLU A 226 2.21 -15.58 -10.32
CA GLU A 226 0.85 -16.00 -10.74
C GLU A 226 0.18 -17.01 -9.79
N MET A 227 0.94 -17.85 -9.10
CA MET A 227 0.43 -18.80 -8.09
C MET A 227 0.41 -18.23 -6.67
N ILE A 228 0.69 -16.94 -6.48
CA ILE A 228 0.76 -16.29 -5.17
C ILE A 228 -0.49 -15.44 -4.95
N THR A 229 -1.42 -15.91 -4.11
CA THR A 229 -2.61 -15.17 -3.67
C THR A 229 -2.96 -15.48 -2.21
N GLY A 230 -3.58 -14.54 -1.50
CA GLY A 230 -3.96 -14.68 -0.09
C GLY A 230 -2.79 -14.62 0.89
N THR A 231 -1.57 -14.33 0.43
CA THR A 231 -0.36 -14.30 1.26
C THR A 231 0.03 -12.90 1.71
N SER A 232 0.91 -12.88 2.70
CA SER A 232 1.53 -11.67 3.22
C SER A 232 3.03 -11.76 2.99
N LEU A 233 3.55 -10.96 2.06
CA LEU A 233 4.99 -10.85 1.83
C LEU A 233 5.60 -9.88 2.85
N VAL A 234 6.28 -10.46 3.83
CA VAL A 234 6.90 -9.68 4.92
C VAL A 234 8.25 -9.11 4.45
N VAL A 235 8.44 -7.80 4.66
CA VAL A 235 9.67 -7.06 4.30
C VAL A 235 10.13 -6.31 5.54
N ASP A 236 10.58 -7.04 6.57
CA ASP A 236 10.78 -6.52 7.91
C ASP A 236 12.17 -6.79 8.52
N GLY A 237 13.07 -7.37 7.75
CA GLY A 237 14.42 -7.67 8.19
C GLY A 237 14.49 -8.70 9.32
N GLY A 238 13.45 -9.56 9.44
CA GLY A 238 13.36 -10.63 10.43
C GLY A 238 12.64 -10.23 11.73
N TRP A 239 12.04 -9.04 11.81
CA TRP A 239 11.33 -8.61 13.03
C TRP A 239 10.28 -9.60 13.49
N THR A 240 9.46 -10.13 12.59
CA THR A 240 8.36 -11.05 12.93
C THR A 240 8.75 -12.54 12.93
N ALA A 241 10.03 -12.85 12.72
CA ALA A 241 10.55 -14.21 12.74
C ALA A 241 11.00 -14.68 14.14
N GLN A 242 10.90 -13.82 15.16
CA GLN A 242 11.32 -14.05 16.54
C GLN A 242 10.21 -13.79 17.54
#